data_f1e0d864209604cbb93931cc81248949
#
_entry.id   f1e0d864209604cbb93931cc81248949
#
_cell.length_a   1.000
_cell.length_b   1.000
_cell.length_c   1.000
_cell.angle_alpha   90.00
_cell.angle_beta   90.00
_cell.angle_gamma   90.00
#
_symmetry.space_group_name_H-M   'P 1'
#
loop_
_entity.id
_entity.type
_entity.pdbx_description
1 polymer ?
#
loop_
_entity_poly.entity_id
_entity_poly.type
_entity_poly.pdbx_seq_one_letter_code
_entity_poly.pdbx_strand_id
1 'polypeptide(L)'
;IVKGMLQHSQASKGQKEPTDINALCDEYLRLSYHGLRAKDKSFNATMKIDFDKSIGKINIIPQDIGRVVLNLINNAFYAVNEKTLSAASALPTGQAGPTAVKYEPTVSISTKKVADKVEIKVTDNGNGIPNAVKDKIFQPFFTTKPTGQGTGLGLSLSYDIIKAHGGELKVETKEGEGAEFIIDLPA
;
A
#
# COMPACT_ATOMS: atom_id res chain seq x y z
N ILE A 1 -6.97 -23.30 12.93
CA ILE A 1 -6.65 -22.63 11.63
C ILE A 1 -7.90 -21.99 11.05
N VAL A 2 -9.07 -22.66 10.97
CA VAL A 2 -10.31 -22.10 10.37
C VAL A 2 -10.90 -20.91 11.15
N LYS A 3 -10.75 -20.84 12.47
CA LYS A 3 -11.26 -19.74 13.31
C LYS A 3 -10.55 -18.40 13.08
N GLY A 4 -9.25 -18.42 12.70
CA GLY A 4 -8.49 -17.21 12.33
C GLY A 4 -8.86 -16.65 10.95
N MET A 5 -9.29 -17.52 10.02
CA MET A 5 -9.70 -17.10 8.68
C MET A 5 -11.05 -16.37 8.66
N LEU A 6 -11.98 -16.74 9.55
CA LEU A 6 -13.29 -16.09 9.67
C LEU A 6 -13.21 -14.69 10.30
N GLN A 7 -12.20 -14.39 11.11
CA GLN A 7 -12.01 -13.06 11.69
C GLN A 7 -11.52 -12.02 10.66
N HIS A 8 -10.89 -12.44 9.56
CA HIS A 8 -10.46 -11.55 8.48
C HIS A 8 -11.54 -11.29 7.42
N SER A 9 -12.61 -12.10 7.40
CA SER A 9 -13.70 -12.01 6.42
C SER A 9 -14.94 -11.23 6.93
N GLN A 10 -14.93 -10.75 8.17
CA GLN A 10 -16.05 -9.93 8.64
C GLN A 10 -15.85 -8.49 8.14
N ALA A 11 -16.70 -8.07 7.19
CA ALA A 11 -17.00 -6.64 7.01
C ALA A 11 -17.28 -6.07 8.41
N SER A 12 -16.55 -5.02 8.80
CA SER A 12 -16.71 -4.48 10.13
C SER A 12 -18.17 -4.04 10.32
N LYS A 13 -18.74 -4.29 11.48
CA LYS A 13 -20.03 -3.72 11.88
C LYS A 13 -19.89 -2.21 12.21
N GLY A 14 -18.85 -1.56 11.67
CA GLY A 14 -18.56 -0.15 11.87
C GLY A 14 -19.66 0.72 11.26
N GLN A 15 -19.95 1.83 11.90
CA GLN A 15 -20.82 2.86 11.34
C GLN A 15 -19.97 3.86 10.57
N LYS A 16 -20.51 4.40 9.46
CA LYS A 16 -19.90 5.51 8.77
C LYS A 16 -19.91 6.74 9.65
N GLU A 17 -18.78 7.42 9.75
CA GLU A 17 -18.63 8.66 10.52
C GLU A 17 -17.77 9.68 9.77
N PRO A 18 -17.97 10.99 10.03
CA PRO A 18 -17.16 12.06 9.43
C PRO A 18 -15.70 11.93 9.82
N THR A 19 -14.84 11.50 8.91
CA THR A 19 -13.43 11.17 9.14
C THR A 19 -12.51 12.07 8.31
N ASP A 20 -11.43 12.55 8.94
CA ASP A 20 -10.34 13.24 8.27
C ASP A 20 -9.43 12.21 7.59
N ILE A 21 -9.51 12.14 6.26
CA ILE A 21 -8.75 11.20 5.44
C ILE A 21 -7.24 11.47 5.50
N ASN A 22 -6.83 12.73 5.56
CA ASN A 22 -5.42 13.09 5.61
C ASN A 22 -4.78 12.63 6.92
N ALA A 23 -5.46 12.86 8.04
CA ALA A 23 -5.01 12.40 9.34
C ALA A 23 -4.93 10.87 9.41
N LEU A 24 -5.94 10.17 8.88
CA LEU A 24 -5.97 8.72 8.81
C LEU A 24 -4.81 8.17 7.96
N CYS A 25 -4.56 8.74 6.80
CA CYS A 25 -3.45 8.33 5.93
C CYS A 25 -2.08 8.53 6.58
N ASP A 26 -1.85 9.68 7.24
CA ASP A 26 -0.59 9.97 7.95
C ASP A 26 -0.36 9.00 9.10
N GLU A 27 -1.40 8.73 9.91
CA GLU A 27 -1.33 7.79 11.02
C GLU A 27 -0.91 6.38 10.56
N TYR A 28 -1.57 5.83 9.54
CA TYR A 28 -1.27 4.49 9.06
C TYR A 28 0.08 4.39 8.33
N LEU A 29 0.53 5.46 7.66
CA LEU A 29 1.87 5.51 7.08
C LEU A 29 2.95 5.41 8.17
N ARG A 30 2.83 6.20 9.23
CA ARG A 30 3.76 6.18 10.36
C ARG A 30 3.72 4.86 11.11
N LEU A 31 2.51 4.34 11.38
CA LEU A 31 2.32 3.05 12.05
C LEU A 31 3.01 1.92 11.29
N SER A 32 2.82 1.85 9.97
CA SER A 32 3.45 0.85 9.12
C SER A 32 4.98 0.97 9.13
N TYR A 33 5.51 2.17 8.93
CA TYR A 33 6.95 2.43 8.90
C TYR A 33 7.64 2.05 10.23
N HIS A 34 7.10 2.53 11.35
CA HIS A 34 7.65 2.23 12.67
C HIS A 34 7.50 0.75 13.03
N GLY A 35 6.42 0.10 12.64
CA GLY A 35 6.22 -1.33 12.82
C GLY A 35 7.26 -2.17 12.07
N LEU A 36 7.64 -1.78 10.85
CA LEU A 36 8.70 -2.44 10.09
C LEU A 36 10.08 -2.18 10.72
N ARG A 37 10.39 -0.94 11.09
CA ARG A 37 11.65 -0.61 11.76
C ARG A 37 11.83 -1.27 13.12
N ALA A 38 10.74 -1.56 13.82
CA ALA A 38 10.79 -2.31 15.08
C ALA A 38 11.18 -3.78 14.87
N LYS A 39 10.79 -4.37 13.72
CA LYS A 39 11.12 -5.75 13.33
C LYS A 39 12.51 -5.85 12.71
N ASP A 40 12.85 -4.88 11.86
CA ASP A 40 14.13 -4.82 11.16
C ASP A 40 14.70 -3.40 11.23
N LYS A 41 15.73 -3.23 12.06
CA LYS A 41 16.42 -1.95 12.26
C LYS A 41 17.18 -1.47 11.02
N SER A 42 17.50 -2.37 10.09
CA SER A 42 18.19 -2.04 8.84
C SER A 42 17.22 -1.50 7.77
N PHE A 43 15.91 -1.76 7.91
CA PHE A 43 14.91 -1.24 7.00
C PHE A 43 14.90 0.29 7.00
N ASN A 44 15.02 0.89 5.83
CA ASN A 44 14.91 2.34 5.64
C ASN A 44 14.24 2.64 4.30
N ALA A 45 13.32 3.60 4.31
CA ALA A 45 12.67 4.11 3.11
C ALA A 45 12.30 5.59 3.30
N THR A 46 12.41 6.36 2.24
CA THR A 46 11.94 7.75 2.20
C THR A 46 10.41 7.74 2.10
N MET A 47 9.76 8.46 3.01
CA MET A 47 8.31 8.68 2.99
C MET A 47 8.00 10.05 2.42
N LYS A 48 7.17 10.12 1.39
CA LYS A 48 6.68 11.39 0.81
C LYS A 48 5.19 11.52 1.04
N ILE A 49 4.75 12.71 1.42
CA ILE A 49 3.36 13.02 1.75
C ILE A 49 2.94 14.26 0.95
N ASP A 50 1.80 14.16 0.29
CA ASP A 50 1.18 15.28 -0.43
C ASP A 50 -0.34 15.24 -0.21
N PHE A 51 -0.82 15.97 0.80
CA PHE A 51 -2.21 15.96 1.20
C PHE A 51 -2.94 17.25 0.82
N ASP A 52 -4.04 17.08 0.07
CA ASP A 52 -4.98 18.16 -0.25
C ASP A 52 -5.77 18.56 1.00
N LYS A 53 -5.47 19.74 1.53
CA LYS A 53 -6.11 20.30 2.73
C LYS A 53 -7.57 20.70 2.51
N SER A 54 -8.04 20.74 1.28
CA SER A 54 -9.41 21.17 0.94
C SER A 54 -10.45 20.04 1.08
N ILE A 55 -10.03 18.78 1.33
CA ILE A 55 -10.92 17.61 1.35
C ILE A 55 -11.96 17.70 2.48
N GLY A 56 -11.56 18.17 3.67
CA GLY A 56 -12.43 18.13 4.85
C GLY A 56 -12.66 16.71 5.37
N LYS A 57 -13.83 16.49 6.00
CA LYS A 57 -14.23 15.16 6.50
C LYS A 57 -15.17 14.48 5.53
N ILE A 58 -15.00 13.19 5.32
CA ILE A 58 -15.88 12.35 4.50
C ILE A 58 -16.50 11.22 5.33
N ASN A 59 -17.71 10.77 4.96
CA ASN A 59 -18.43 9.72 5.68
C ASN A 59 -17.96 8.33 5.26
N ILE A 60 -17.12 7.73 6.08
CA ILE A 60 -16.55 6.39 5.87
C ILE A 60 -16.57 5.59 7.18
N ILE A 61 -16.28 4.29 7.09
CA ILE A 61 -15.94 3.46 8.25
C ILE A 61 -14.43 3.54 8.44
N PRO A 62 -13.90 4.27 9.45
CA PRO A 62 -12.47 4.57 9.56
C PRO A 62 -11.60 3.31 9.66
N GLN A 63 -12.07 2.29 10.41
CA GLN A 63 -11.33 1.04 10.57
C GLN A 63 -11.17 0.28 9.24
N ASP A 64 -12.18 0.32 8.38
CA ASP A 64 -12.17 -0.35 7.10
C ASP A 64 -11.20 0.35 6.13
N ILE A 65 -11.33 1.67 5.99
CA ILE A 65 -10.43 2.45 5.14
C ILE A 65 -9.01 2.42 5.68
N GLY A 66 -8.83 2.52 7.01
CA GLY A 66 -7.52 2.38 7.65
C GLY A 66 -6.86 1.03 7.35
N ARG A 67 -7.63 -0.08 7.35
CA ARG A 67 -7.14 -1.41 6.98
C ARG A 67 -6.69 -1.45 5.51
N VAL A 68 -7.45 -0.84 4.61
CA VAL A 68 -7.07 -0.74 3.18
C VAL A 68 -5.76 0.04 3.03
N VAL A 69 -5.70 1.25 3.59
CA VAL A 69 -4.50 2.11 3.54
C VAL A 69 -3.28 1.39 4.11
N LEU A 70 -3.41 0.77 5.30
CA LEU A 70 -2.34 0.00 5.92
C LEU A 70 -1.85 -1.15 5.03
N ASN A 71 -2.78 -1.88 4.39
CA ASN A 71 -2.43 -2.98 3.51
C ASN A 71 -1.65 -2.51 2.28
N LEU A 72 -2.10 -1.43 1.64
CA LEU A 72 -1.40 -0.87 0.47
C LEU A 72 -0.02 -0.33 0.84
N ILE A 73 0.12 0.38 1.96
CA ILE A 73 1.39 0.89 2.46
C ILE A 73 2.37 -0.25 2.79
N ASN A 74 1.89 -1.31 3.45
CA ASN A 74 2.71 -2.49 3.75
C ASN A 74 3.19 -3.20 2.47
N ASN A 75 2.36 -3.25 1.43
CA ASN A 75 2.75 -3.80 0.14
C ASN A 75 3.80 -2.92 -0.56
N ALA A 76 3.64 -1.61 -0.50
CA ALA A 76 4.60 -0.64 -1.03
C ALA A 76 5.97 -0.76 -0.32
N PHE A 77 6.00 -0.79 1.00
CA PHE A 77 7.23 -0.98 1.77
C PHE A 77 7.89 -2.34 1.48
N TYR A 78 7.09 -3.39 1.33
CA TYR A 78 7.62 -4.70 0.93
C TYR A 78 8.29 -4.63 -0.45
N ALA A 79 7.65 -4.01 -1.45
CA ALA A 79 8.18 -3.90 -2.81
C ALA A 79 9.51 -3.13 -2.88
N VAL A 80 9.63 -2.02 -2.15
CA VAL A 80 10.88 -1.24 -2.11
C VAL A 80 11.99 -1.97 -1.34
N ASN A 81 11.64 -2.72 -0.30
CA ASN A 81 12.61 -3.52 0.45
C ASN A 81 13.16 -4.67 -0.41
N GLU A 82 12.31 -5.41 -1.12
CA GLU A 82 12.72 -6.48 -2.04
C GLU A 82 13.68 -5.95 -3.12
N LYS A 83 13.37 -4.79 -3.70
CA LYS A 83 14.25 -4.16 -4.69
C LYS A 83 15.59 -3.75 -4.09
N THR A 84 15.61 -3.25 -2.86
CA THR A 84 16.85 -2.91 -2.13
C THR A 84 17.73 -4.16 -1.96
N LEU A 85 17.13 -5.27 -1.50
CA LEU A 85 17.85 -6.53 -1.29
C LEU A 85 18.37 -7.12 -2.60
N SER A 86 17.57 -7.08 -3.66
CA SER A 86 17.96 -7.54 -4.99
C SER A 86 19.10 -6.70 -5.58
N ALA A 87 19.04 -5.39 -5.44
CA ALA A 87 20.09 -4.48 -5.89
C ALA A 87 21.41 -4.70 -5.11
N ALA A 88 21.33 -4.94 -3.81
CA ALA A 88 22.51 -5.26 -2.98
C ALA A 88 23.17 -6.58 -3.38
N SER A 89 22.36 -7.58 -3.75
CA SER A 89 22.86 -8.91 -4.17
C SER A 89 23.47 -8.92 -5.58
N ALA A 90 23.11 -7.96 -6.42
CA ALA A 90 23.60 -7.85 -7.81
C ALA A 90 24.94 -7.14 -7.94
N LEU A 91 25.45 -6.51 -6.87
CA LEU A 91 26.76 -5.84 -6.88
C LEU A 91 27.88 -6.88 -6.77
N PRO A 92 28.81 -6.96 -7.76
CA PRO A 92 30.01 -7.77 -7.61
C PRO A 92 30.81 -7.28 -6.38
N THR A 93 31.22 -8.20 -5.52
CA THR A 93 32.10 -7.92 -4.39
C THR A 93 33.36 -7.19 -4.90
N GLY A 94 33.46 -5.89 -4.67
CA GLY A 94 34.68 -5.12 -4.87
C GLY A 94 34.69 -4.00 -5.92
N GLN A 95 33.59 -3.74 -6.63
CA GLN A 95 33.56 -2.63 -7.60
C GLN A 95 32.27 -1.78 -7.48
N ALA A 96 32.21 -0.95 -6.46
CA ALA A 96 31.32 0.20 -6.49
C ALA A 96 31.99 1.30 -7.32
N GLY A 97 31.75 1.30 -8.63
CA GLY A 97 32.14 2.43 -9.49
C GLY A 97 31.36 3.69 -9.09
N PRO A 98 31.93 4.90 -9.25
CA PRO A 98 31.34 6.16 -8.78
C PRO A 98 30.08 6.60 -9.53
N THR A 99 29.51 5.81 -10.42
CA THR A 99 28.36 6.15 -11.28
C THR A 99 27.12 5.27 -11.11
N ALA A 100 27.10 4.33 -10.15
CA ALA A 100 25.88 3.60 -9.86
C ALA A 100 24.87 4.55 -9.17
N VAL A 101 23.79 4.90 -9.86
CA VAL A 101 22.66 5.64 -9.25
C VAL A 101 22.17 4.78 -8.08
N LYS A 102 22.45 5.26 -6.87
CA LYS A 102 22.07 4.55 -5.64
C LYS A 102 20.54 4.51 -5.58
N TYR A 103 19.96 3.31 -5.63
CA TYR A 103 18.53 3.16 -5.43
C TYR A 103 18.13 3.69 -4.04
N GLU A 104 17.16 4.60 -4.02
CA GLU A 104 16.60 5.17 -2.80
C GLU A 104 15.15 4.67 -2.65
N PRO A 105 14.90 3.70 -1.75
CA PRO A 105 13.56 3.17 -1.54
C PRO A 105 12.63 4.30 -1.11
N THR A 106 11.57 4.50 -1.88
CA THR A 106 10.63 5.61 -1.66
C THR A 106 9.19 5.09 -1.72
N VAL A 107 8.40 5.46 -0.71
CA VAL A 107 6.96 5.27 -0.67
C VAL A 107 6.30 6.62 -0.49
N SER A 108 5.31 6.93 -1.32
CA SER A 108 4.54 8.16 -1.23
C SER A 108 3.07 7.89 -1.02
N ILE A 109 2.42 8.78 -0.28
CA ILE A 109 0.98 8.82 -0.13
C ILE A 109 0.48 10.22 -0.44
N SER A 110 -0.55 10.30 -1.26
CA SER A 110 -1.18 11.59 -1.59
C SER A 110 -2.69 11.47 -1.53
N THR A 111 -3.34 12.61 -1.32
CA THR A 111 -4.79 12.73 -1.36
C THR A 111 -5.18 13.91 -2.23
N LYS A 112 -6.30 13.80 -2.93
CA LYS A 112 -6.80 14.87 -3.78
C LYS A 112 -8.33 14.85 -3.82
N LYS A 113 -8.94 16.03 -3.75
CA LYS A 113 -10.37 16.18 -4.04
C LYS A 113 -10.57 16.30 -5.55
N VAL A 114 -11.39 15.41 -6.12
CA VAL A 114 -11.70 15.36 -7.55
C VAL A 114 -13.22 15.33 -7.71
N ALA A 115 -13.81 16.49 -7.98
CA ALA A 115 -15.27 16.67 -8.05
C ALA A 115 -15.98 16.22 -6.75
N ASP A 116 -16.79 15.18 -6.83
CA ASP A 116 -17.56 14.55 -5.75
C ASP A 116 -16.85 13.34 -5.11
N LYS A 117 -15.54 13.19 -5.37
CA LYS A 117 -14.73 12.08 -4.87
C LYS A 117 -13.46 12.57 -4.17
N VAL A 118 -12.95 11.70 -3.32
CA VAL A 118 -11.60 11.80 -2.77
C VAL A 118 -10.75 10.69 -3.34
N GLU A 119 -9.68 11.06 -4.00
CA GLU A 119 -8.64 10.16 -4.48
C GLU A 119 -7.55 10.02 -3.43
N ILE A 120 -7.16 8.78 -3.10
CA ILE A 120 -6.00 8.45 -2.27
C ILE A 120 -5.04 7.62 -3.12
N LYS A 121 -3.79 8.04 -3.22
CA LYS A 121 -2.75 7.29 -3.95
C LYS A 121 -1.67 6.81 -3.00
N VAL A 122 -1.29 5.54 -3.15
CA VAL A 122 -0.12 4.96 -2.51
C VAL A 122 0.81 4.50 -3.62
N THR A 123 1.99 5.13 -3.71
CA THR A 123 2.96 4.89 -4.78
C THR A 123 4.27 4.40 -4.20
N ASP A 124 4.88 3.41 -4.83
CA ASP A 124 6.21 2.92 -4.53
C ASP A 124 7.11 2.94 -5.77
N ASN A 125 8.42 2.99 -5.57
CA ASN A 125 9.42 2.82 -6.61
C ASN A 125 10.08 1.42 -6.59
N GLY A 126 9.34 0.42 -6.13
CA GLY A 126 9.77 -0.97 -6.06
C GLY A 126 9.92 -1.66 -7.41
N ASN A 127 9.77 -2.98 -7.44
CA ASN A 127 9.90 -3.76 -8.66
C ASN A 127 8.69 -3.66 -9.61
N GLY A 128 7.59 -3.03 -9.16
CA GLY A 128 6.34 -3.04 -9.90
C GLY A 128 5.68 -4.42 -9.92
N ILE A 129 4.60 -4.53 -10.69
CA ILE A 129 3.82 -5.75 -10.83
C ILE A 129 3.89 -6.21 -12.28
N PRO A 130 4.35 -7.44 -12.56
CA PRO A 130 4.38 -7.97 -13.93
C PRO A 130 2.99 -7.99 -14.57
N ASN A 131 2.91 -7.61 -15.85
CA ASN A 131 1.64 -7.59 -16.59
C ASN A 131 0.92 -8.95 -16.59
N ALA A 132 1.68 -10.05 -16.59
CA ALA A 132 1.13 -11.41 -16.56
C ALA A 132 0.27 -11.73 -15.32
N VAL A 133 0.43 -10.97 -14.24
CA VAL A 133 -0.28 -11.21 -12.97
C VAL A 133 -1.15 -10.04 -12.55
N LYS A 134 -1.09 -8.90 -13.24
CA LYS A 134 -1.81 -7.67 -12.90
C LYS A 134 -3.32 -7.90 -12.70
N ASP A 135 -3.95 -8.68 -13.55
CA ASP A 135 -5.39 -8.98 -13.47
C ASP A 135 -5.75 -9.96 -12.33
N LYS A 136 -4.74 -10.60 -11.74
CA LYS A 136 -4.93 -11.61 -10.68
C LYS A 136 -4.70 -11.08 -9.28
N ILE A 137 -4.08 -9.90 -9.12
CA ILE A 137 -3.66 -9.40 -7.80
C ILE A 137 -4.82 -9.14 -6.82
N PHE A 138 -6.04 -8.93 -7.34
CA PHE A 138 -7.24 -8.76 -6.53
C PHE A 138 -7.99 -10.08 -6.28
N GLN A 139 -7.52 -11.20 -6.82
CA GLN A 139 -8.12 -12.52 -6.55
C GLN A 139 -7.75 -13.00 -5.14
N PRO A 140 -8.70 -13.58 -4.39
CA PRO A 140 -8.42 -14.17 -3.08
C PRO A 140 -7.31 -15.22 -3.18
N PHE A 141 -6.43 -15.24 -2.18
CA PHE A 141 -5.28 -16.15 -2.04
C PHE A 141 -4.17 -15.99 -3.10
N PHE A 142 -4.29 -15.03 -4.01
CA PHE A 142 -3.21 -14.74 -4.94
C PHE A 142 -2.09 -13.96 -4.24
N THR A 143 -0.87 -14.47 -4.32
CA THR A 143 0.34 -13.80 -3.81
C THR A 143 1.57 -14.18 -4.61
N THR A 144 2.46 -13.23 -4.82
CA THR A 144 3.80 -13.44 -5.37
C THR A 144 4.88 -13.51 -4.28
N LYS A 145 4.48 -13.26 -3.02
CA LYS A 145 5.39 -13.32 -1.85
C LYS A 145 5.72 -14.78 -1.53
N PRO A 146 6.92 -15.07 -1.00
CA PRO A 146 7.30 -16.41 -0.55
C PRO A 146 6.31 -16.99 0.46
N THR A 147 6.25 -18.32 0.52
CA THR A 147 5.38 -19.06 1.47
C THR A 147 5.60 -18.57 2.90
N GLY A 148 4.52 -18.21 3.58
CA GLY A 148 4.53 -17.67 4.95
C GLY A 148 4.68 -16.15 5.07
N GLN A 149 5.00 -15.43 3.99
CA GLN A 149 5.12 -13.97 3.99
C GLN A 149 3.90 -13.24 3.42
N GLY A 150 3.01 -13.93 2.74
CA GLY A 150 1.79 -13.37 2.19
C GLY A 150 0.62 -14.33 2.29
N THR A 151 -0.54 -13.83 2.72
CA THR A 151 -1.80 -14.62 2.77
C THR A 151 -2.56 -14.58 1.45
N GLY A 152 -2.23 -13.65 0.55
CA GLY A 152 -2.99 -13.40 -0.67
C GLY A 152 -4.40 -12.84 -0.46
N LEU A 153 -4.72 -12.41 0.77
CA LEU A 153 -6.05 -11.88 1.11
C LEU A 153 -6.09 -10.34 1.22
N GLY A 154 -4.93 -9.69 1.33
CA GLY A 154 -4.88 -8.26 1.58
C GLY A 154 -5.54 -7.43 0.47
N LEU A 155 -5.13 -7.62 -0.77
CA LEU A 155 -5.66 -6.83 -1.90
C LEU A 155 -7.09 -7.19 -2.26
N SER A 156 -7.50 -8.47 -2.17
CA SER A 156 -8.89 -8.87 -2.40
C SER A 156 -9.83 -8.24 -1.36
N LEU A 157 -9.45 -8.30 -0.06
CA LEU A 157 -10.22 -7.65 1.00
C LEU A 157 -10.26 -6.13 0.83
N SER A 158 -9.14 -5.51 0.44
CA SER A 158 -9.10 -4.07 0.16
C SER A 158 -10.07 -3.69 -0.97
N TYR A 159 -10.11 -4.49 -2.03
CA TYR A 159 -11.04 -4.29 -3.14
C TYR A 159 -12.50 -4.38 -2.67
N ASP A 160 -12.86 -5.40 -1.90
CA ASP A 160 -14.22 -5.60 -1.38
C ASP A 160 -14.64 -4.46 -0.45
N ILE A 161 -13.74 -4.00 0.43
CA ILE A 161 -13.99 -2.87 1.34
C ILE A 161 -14.27 -1.59 0.54
N ILE A 162 -13.44 -1.28 -0.43
CA ILE A 162 -13.61 -0.06 -1.24
C ILE A 162 -14.91 -0.11 -2.05
N LYS A 163 -15.25 -1.26 -2.64
CA LYS A 163 -16.54 -1.48 -3.31
C LYS A 163 -17.73 -1.31 -2.38
N ALA A 164 -17.65 -1.84 -1.15
CA ALA A 164 -18.71 -1.67 -0.14
C ALA A 164 -18.90 -0.21 0.29
N HIS A 165 -17.86 0.63 0.16
CA HIS A 165 -17.96 2.08 0.38
C HIS A 165 -18.47 2.87 -0.84
N GLY A 166 -18.79 2.19 -1.96
CA GLY A 166 -19.19 2.82 -3.22
C GLY A 166 -18.02 3.42 -4.00
N GLY A 167 -16.80 3.03 -3.65
CA GLY A 167 -15.56 3.49 -4.25
C GLY A 167 -15.01 2.57 -5.33
N GLU A 168 -13.81 2.89 -5.79
CA GLU A 168 -13.05 2.11 -6.75
C GLU A 168 -11.59 1.97 -6.32
N LEU A 169 -11.00 0.78 -6.49
CA LEU A 169 -9.58 0.51 -6.27
C LEU A 169 -8.95 0.11 -7.60
N LYS A 170 -7.93 0.86 -8.02
CA LYS A 170 -7.18 0.66 -9.26
C LYS A 170 -5.70 0.45 -8.97
N VAL A 171 -4.96 -0.07 -9.95
CA VAL A 171 -3.51 -0.15 -9.92
C VAL A 171 -2.93 0.28 -11.27
N GLU A 172 -1.97 1.17 -11.21
CA GLU A 172 -1.06 1.51 -12.30
C GLU A 172 0.32 1.01 -11.93
N THR A 173 1.00 0.35 -12.84
CA THR A 173 2.30 -0.27 -12.53
C THR A 173 3.13 -0.42 -13.79
N LYS A 174 4.45 -0.30 -13.60
CA LYS A 174 5.44 -0.59 -14.62
C LYS A 174 6.53 -1.45 -14.01
N GLU A 175 6.78 -2.60 -14.62
CA GLU A 175 7.77 -3.54 -14.14
C GLU A 175 9.16 -2.89 -14.08
N GLY A 176 9.85 -3.03 -12.96
CA GLY A 176 11.12 -2.39 -12.66
C GLY A 176 11.04 -0.94 -12.17
N GLU A 177 9.90 -0.25 -12.28
CA GLU A 177 9.77 1.17 -11.91
C GLU A 177 8.91 1.40 -10.68
N GLY A 178 7.96 0.48 -10.35
CA GLY A 178 7.12 0.56 -9.18
C GLY A 178 5.64 0.39 -9.48
N ALA A 179 4.81 0.64 -8.46
CA ALA A 179 3.36 0.57 -8.56
C ALA A 179 2.69 1.77 -7.87
N GLU A 180 1.53 2.15 -8.38
CA GLU A 180 0.63 3.15 -7.80
C GLU A 180 -0.74 2.52 -7.61
N PHE A 181 -1.20 2.43 -6.37
CA PHE A 181 -2.56 2.04 -6.03
C PHE A 181 -3.40 3.29 -5.82
N ILE A 182 -4.56 3.34 -6.48
CA ILE A 182 -5.45 4.49 -6.50
C ILE A 182 -6.79 4.06 -5.90
N ILE A 183 -7.22 4.75 -4.86
CA ILE A 183 -8.52 4.59 -4.22
C ILE A 183 -9.36 5.81 -4.54
N ASP A 184 -10.51 5.63 -5.15
CA ASP A 184 -11.54 6.65 -5.31
C ASP A 184 -12.68 6.39 -4.31
N LEU A 185 -12.98 7.34 -3.43
CA LEU A 185 -14.08 7.29 -2.48
C LEU A 185 -15.07 8.41 -2.73
N PRO A 186 -16.39 8.19 -2.59
CA PRO A 186 -17.37 9.27 -2.58
C PRO A 186 -17.08 10.26 -1.44
N ALA A 187 -17.18 11.57 -1.72
CA ALA A 187 -16.95 12.63 -0.75
C ALA A 187 -18.25 13.09 -0.05
#